data_f98b5a8060f408485b4f4a01af28e625
#
_entry.id   f98b5a8060f408485b4f4a01af28e625
#
_cell.length_a   1.000
_cell.length_b   1.000
_cell.length_c   1.000
_cell.angle_alpha   90.00
_cell.angle_beta   90.00
_cell.angle_gamma   90.00
#
_symmetry.space_group_name_H-M   'P 1'
#
loop_
_entity.id
_entity.type
_entity.pdbx_description
1 polymer ?
#
loop_
_entity_poly.entity_id
_entity_poly.type
_entity_poly.pdbx_seq_one_letter_code
_entity_poly.pdbx_strand_id
1 'polypeptide(L)'
;MATNVSWKLNLAIQSGPSVTITNAVQVDAFDRIEVTVPDTTNSPTATTVDVQPSAVGKIKVLLIRSNKYGDQLKYRIHDNTTDERVLNDAIFLTGAGSLDLLEDPTAPLDKLLITNTTGQDVIVEIIVGRTAV
;
A
#
# COMPACT_ATOMS: atom_id res chain seq x y z
N MET A 1 -3.14 -13.00 -19.34
CA MET A 1 -3.17 -14.27 -18.59
C MET A 1 -3.45 -13.96 -17.14
N ALA A 2 -4.42 -14.63 -16.55
CA ALA A 2 -4.75 -14.40 -15.14
C ALA A 2 -3.73 -15.06 -14.24
N THR A 3 -3.34 -14.37 -13.19
CA THR A 3 -2.45 -14.87 -12.15
C THR A 3 -3.21 -14.95 -10.85
N ASN A 4 -3.01 -16.04 -10.12
CA ASN A 4 -3.64 -16.24 -8.83
C ASN A 4 -2.75 -15.68 -7.73
N VAL A 5 -3.26 -14.73 -6.96
CA VAL A 5 -2.58 -14.21 -5.78
C VAL A 5 -3.25 -14.82 -4.55
N SER A 6 -2.53 -15.71 -3.87
CA SER A 6 -3.02 -16.37 -2.66
C SER A 6 -2.46 -15.67 -1.43
N TRP A 7 -3.27 -15.55 -0.39
CA TRP A 7 -2.80 -14.95 0.85
C TRP A 7 -3.38 -15.67 2.05
N LYS A 8 -2.67 -15.55 3.15
CA LYS A 8 -3.05 -16.13 4.43
C LYS A 8 -2.79 -15.11 5.52
N LEU A 9 -3.82 -14.81 6.30
CA LEU A 9 -3.72 -13.97 7.47
C LEU A 9 -3.88 -14.86 8.70
N ASN A 10 -2.93 -14.76 9.63
CA ASN A 10 -2.98 -15.47 10.89
C ASN A 10 -2.93 -14.44 12.00
N LEU A 11 -4.02 -14.33 12.75
CA LEU A 11 -4.14 -13.42 13.87
C LEU A 11 -4.19 -14.23 15.15
N ALA A 12 -3.18 -14.05 16.01
CA ALA A 12 -3.11 -14.73 17.29
C ALA A 12 -3.18 -13.69 18.42
N ILE A 13 -4.11 -13.88 19.33
CA ILE A 13 -4.27 -13.02 20.50
C ILE A 13 -3.71 -13.77 21.70
N GLN A 14 -2.78 -13.16 22.41
CA GLN A 14 -2.20 -13.78 23.60
C GLN A 14 -3.30 -14.08 24.61
N SER A 15 -3.39 -15.34 25.06
CA SER A 15 -4.42 -15.82 25.97
C SER A 15 -5.84 -15.66 25.45
N GLY A 16 -6.01 -15.56 24.14
CA GLY A 16 -7.28 -15.39 23.48
C GLY A 16 -7.39 -16.25 22.22
N PRO A 17 -8.42 -16.00 21.40
CA PRO A 17 -8.63 -16.77 20.18
C PRO A 17 -7.55 -16.51 19.14
N SER A 18 -7.38 -17.47 18.24
CA SER A 18 -6.61 -17.24 17.02
C SER A 18 -7.52 -17.42 15.81
N VAL A 19 -7.29 -16.60 14.79
CA VAL A 19 -8.08 -16.60 13.56
C VAL A 19 -7.14 -16.74 12.38
N THR A 20 -7.47 -17.64 11.48
CA THR A 20 -6.75 -17.78 10.22
C THR A 20 -7.73 -17.58 9.06
N ILE A 21 -7.36 -16.67 8.16
CA ILE A 21 -8.14 -16.40 6.95
C ILE A 21 -7.25 -16.70 5.75
N THR A 22 -7.74 -17.52 4.84
CA THR A 22 -7.05 -17.79 3.58
C THR A 22 -7.97 -17.44 2.43
N ASN A 23 -7.40 -16.85 1.39
CA ASN A 23 -8.17 -16.55 0.19
C ASN A 23 -7.22 -16.41 -1.00
N ALA A 24 -7.82 -16.29 -2.18
CA ALA A 24 -7.07 -16.04 -3.39
C ALA A 24 -7.87 -15.09 -4.27
N VAL A 25 -7.17 -14.28 -5.03
CA VAL A 25 -7.76 -13.36 -5.99
C VAL A 25 -7.04 -13.50 -7.32
N GLN A 26 -7.80 -13.49 -8.41
CA GLN A 26 -7.21 -13.49 -9.75
C GLN A 26 -6.96 -12.08 -10.20
N VAL A 27 -5.75 -11.84 -10.72
CA VAL A 27 -5.35 -10.56 -11.29
C VAL A 27 -4.78 -10.79 -12.69
N ASP A 28 -4.86 -9.79 -13.52
CA ASP A 28 -4.31 -9.87 -14.87
C ASP A 28 -2.84 -9.47 -14.91
N ALA A 29 -2.42 -8.66 -13.95
CA ALA A 29 -1.04 -8.22 -13.82
C ALA A 29 -0.72 -7.94 -12.35
N PHE A 30 0.54 -8.10 -11.98
CA PHE A 30 1.00 -7.69 -10.67
C PHE A 30 2.38 -7.05 -10.79
N ASP A 31 2.68 -6.15 -9.85
CA ASP A 31 3.99 -5.55 -9.72
C ASP A 31 4.47 -5.67 -8.28
N ARG A 32 5.76 -5.89 -8.14
CA ARG A 32 6.47 -5.78 -6.87
C ARG A 32 7.44 -4.62 -7.00
N ILE A 33 7.22 -3.58 -6.21
CA ILE A 33 7.98 -2.35 -6.27
C ILE A 33 8.73 -2.21 -4.95
N GLU A 34 10.03 -2.03 -5.02
CA GLU A 34 10.85 -1.72 -3.86
C GLU A 34 11.49 -0.37 -4.08
N VAL A 35 11.30 0.54 -3.13
CA VAL A 35 11.81 1.90 -3.24
C VAL A 35 12.49 2.31 -1.94
N THR A 36 13.64 2.96 -2.06
CA THR A 36 14.29 3.60 -0.93
C THR A 36 13.76 5.02 -0.82
N VAL A 37 13.13 5.33 0.31
CA VAL A 37 12.61 6.68 0.59
C VAL A 37 13.62 7.37 1.49
N PRO A 38 14.33 8.37 0.97
CA PRO A 38 15.36 9.05 1.77
C PRO A 38 14.75 9.86 2.89
N ASP A 39 15.50 10.02 3.97
CA ASP A 39 15.11 10.92 5.03
C ASP A 39 15.15 12.37 4.54
N THR A 40 14.04 13.08 4.73
CA THR A 40 13.92 14.48 4.34
C THR A 40 13.53 15.36 5.52
N THR A 41 14.03 15.05 6.71
CA THR A 41 13.70 15.77 7.94
C THR A 41 13.95 17.27 7.81
N ASN A 42 15.05 17.67 7.19
CA ASN A 42 15.43 19.07 7.09
C ASN A 42 14.62 19.85 6.04
N SER A 43 14.10 19.16 5.04
CA SER A 43 13.30 19.77 3.98
C SER A 43 12.33 18.71 3.46
N PRO A 44 11.19 18.52 4.14
CA PRO A 44 10.30 17.41 3.82
C PRO A 44 9.81 17.45 2.38
N THR A 45 10.10 16.40 1.65
CA THR A 45 9.65 16.18 0.26
C THR A 45 9.21 14.74 0.10
N ALA A 46 8.26 14.53 -0.80
CA ALA A 46 7.71 13.19 -1.04
C ALA A 46 8.48 12.48 -2.15
N THR A 47 8.64 11.17 -1.97
CA THR A 47 9.07 10.26 -3.03
C THR A 47 7.80 9.74 -3.71
N THR A 48 7.71 9.93 -5.03
CA THR A 48 6.55 9.50 -5.80
C THR A 48 6.79 8.12 -6.38
N VAL A 49 5.84 7.21 -6.16
CA VAL A 49 5.89 5.85 -6.69
C VAL A 49 4.66 5.63 -7.56
N ASP A 50 4.87 5.25 -8.82
CA ASP A 50 3.78 4.89 -9.72
C ASP A 50 3.30 3.48 -9.38
N VAL A 51 2.03 3.37 -9.03
CA VAL A 51 1.42 2.10 -8.64
C VAL A 51 0.58 1.51 -9.77
N GLN A 52 0.09 2.38 -10.67
CA GLN A 52 -0.77 1.99 -11.79
C GLN A 52 -1.88 1.01 -11.36
N PRO A 53 -2.96 0.95 -12.02
CA PRO A 53 -3.50 1.79 -13.09
C PRO A 53 -4.07 3.09 -12.55
N SER A 54 -4.49 3.95 -13.44
CA SER A 54 -5.04 5.26 -13.09
C SER A 54 -6.53 5.25 -12.80
N ALA A 55 -7.22 4.12 -12.94
CA ALA A 55 -8.67 4.04 -12.78
C ALA A 55 -9.04 3.35 -11.46
N VAL A 56 -10.04 3.91 -10.77
CA VAL A 56 -10.60 3.34 -9.56
C VAL A 56 -11.13 1.94 -9.82
N GLY A 57 -10.91 1.02 -8.89
CA GLY A 57 -11.45 -0.34 -8.97
C GLY A 57 -10.62 -1.32 -9.78
N LYS A 58 -9.51 -0.89 -10.33
CA LYS A 58 -8.62 -1.80 -11.09
C LYS A 58 -7.70 -2.60 -10.19
N ILE A 59 -7.35 -2.06 -9.04
CA ILE A 59 -6.52 -2.76 -8.06
C ILE A 59 -7.37 -3.75 -7.29
N LYS A 60 -6.91 -4.98 -7.18
CA LYS A 60 -7.60 -6.05 -6.48
C LYS A 60 -6.90 -6.46 -5.21
N VAL A 61 -5.60 -6.24 -5.12
CA VAL A 61 -4.83 -6.54 -3.92
C VAL A 61 -3.70 -5.54 -3.81
N LEU A 62 -3.47 -5.07 -2.59
CA LEU A 62 -2.41 -4.10 -2.29
C LEU A 62 -1.76 -4.49 -0.98
N LEU A 63 -0.44 -4.62 -0.99
CA LEU A 63 0.38 -4.77 0.20
C LEU A 63 1.41 -3.65 0.21
N ILE A 64 1.49 -2.93 1.30
CA ILE A 64 2.54 -1.93 1.53
C ILE A 64 3.23 -2.30 2.83
N ARG A 65 4.53 -2.52 2.77
CA ARG A 65 5.33 -2.76 3.96
C ARG A 65 6.64 -1.99 3.90
N SER A 66 7.20 -1.72 5.07
CA SER A 66 8.44 -0.98 5.21
C SER A 66 9.37 -1.72 6.16
N ASN A 67 10.68 -1.53 6.03
CA ASN A 67 11.62 -2.04 7.00
C ASN A 67 11.57 -1.26 8.32
N LYS A 68 10.94 -0.09 8.34
CA LYS A 68 10.68 0.71 9.54
C LYS A 68 9.33 1.37 9.41
N TYR A 69 8.63 1.49 10.53
CA TYR A 69 7.34 2.16 10.62
C TYR A 69 7.42 3.26 11.66
N GLY A 70 6.50 4.21 11.61
CA GLY A 70 6.41 5.24 12.62
C GLY A 70 5.53 6.40 12.17
N ASP A 71 5.21 7.28 13.11
CA ASP A 71 4.35 8.43 12.84
C ASP A 71 5.01 9.47 11.94
N GLN A 72 6.31 9.36 11.75
CA GLN A 72 7.06 10.24 10.87
C GLN A 72 7.22 9.70 9.45
N LEU A 73 6.68 8.53 9.17
CA LEU A 73 6.59 7.98 7.82
C LEU A 73 5.15 8.15 7.35
N LYS A 74 4.95 8.99 6.33
CA LYS A 74 3.62 9.38 5.90
C LYS A 74 3.45 9.16 4.41
N TYR A 75 2.22 9.02 3.98
CA TYR A 75 1.93 8.84 2.56
C TYR A 75 0.63 9.52 2.15
N ARG A 76 0.55 9.85 0.88
CA ARG A 76 -0.66 10.31 0.20
C ARG A 76 -0.86 9.44 -1.02
N ILE A 77 -2.09 9.34 -1.47
CA ILE A 77 -2.40 8.68 -2.74
C ILE A 77 -2.68 9.72 -3.81
N HIS A 78 -2.47 9.35 -5.07
CA HIS A 78 -2.83 10.12 -6.24
C HIS A 78 -2.01 11.41 -6.41
N ASP A 79 -2.17 12.40 -5.54
CA ASP A 79 -1.44 13.65 -5.61
C ASP A 79 -1.27 14.28 -4.23
N ASN A 80 -0.74 15.49 -4.19
CA ASN A 80 -0.45 16.18 -2.93
C ASN A 80 -1.68 16.88 -2.32
N THR A 81 -2.87 16.70 -2.90
CA THR A 81 -4.10 17.29 -2.38
C THR A 81 -4.92 16.31 -1.55
N THR A 82 -4.58 15.02 -1.57
CA THR A 82 -5.28 14.03 -0.76
C THR A 82 -4.80 14.07 0.68
N ASP A 83 -5.57 13.43 1.57
CA ASP A 83 -5.23 13.39 2.99
C ASP A 83 -3.91 12.66 3.23
N GLU A 84 -3.07 13.24 4.07
CA GLU A 84 -1.85 12.59 4.51
C GLU A 84 -2.17 11.55 5.59
N ARG A 85 -1.62 10.37 5.41
CA ARG A 85 -1.82 9.23 6.30
C ARG A 85 -0.49 8.76 6.85
N VAL A 86 -0.54 8.10 8.00
CA VAL A 86 0.66 7.60 8.66
C VAL A 86 0.87 6.14 8.26
N LEU A 87 2.11 5.77 7.94
CA LEU A 87 2.51 4.39 7.69
C LEU A 87 3.23 3.87 8.94
N ASN A 88 2.46 3.52 9.95
CA ASN A 88 3.00 3.00 11.21
C ASN A 88 2.85 1.49 11.37
N ASP A 89 2.32 0.83 10.37
CA ASP A 89 2.23 -0.63 10.27
C ASP A 89 1.99 -1.02 8.82
N ALA A 90 2.11 -2.29 8.52
CA ALA A 90 1.85 -2.78 7.17
C ALA A 90 0.38 -2.58 6.78
N ILE A 91 0.16 -2.33 5.50
CA ILE A 91 -1.18 -2.18 4.93
C ILE A 91 -1.41 -3.36 3.99
N PHE A 92 -2.50 -4.08 4.21
CA PHE A 92 -2.93 -5.13 3.31
C PHE A 92 -4.41 -4.96 3.02
N LEU A 93 -4.74 -4.72 1.76
CA LEU A 93 -6.11 -4.52 1.30
C LEU A 93 -6.40 -5.48 0.15
N THR A 94 -7.55 -6.12 0.23
CA THR A 94 -7.99 -7.04 -0.82
C THR A 94 -9.50 -6.91 -1.00
N GLY A 95 -9.93 -6.92 -2.26
CA GLY A 95 -11.33 -6.71 -2.61
C GLY A 95 -11.72 -5.24 -2.70
N ALA A 96 -12.76 -4.95 -3.48
CA ALA A 96 -13.18 -3.58 -3.76
C ALA A 96 -13.54 -2.81 -2.50
N GLY A 97 -14.22 -3.46 -1.55
CA GLY A 97 -14.67 -2.78 -0.34
C GLY A 97 -13.52 -2.31 0.54
N SER A 98 -12.43 -3.09 0.64
CA SER A 98 -11.28 -2.65 1.43
C SER A 98 -10.44 -1.62 0.69
N LEU A 99 -10.35 -1.71 -0.63
CA LEU A 99 -9.60 -0.73 -1.41
C LEU A 99 -10.30 0.63 -1.46
N ASP A 100 -11.61 0.67 -1.32
CA ASP A 100 -12.36 1.91 -1.19
C ASP A 100 -11.97 2.71 0.06
N LEU A 101 -11.31 2.09 1.03
CA LEU A 101 -10.81 2.82 2.20
C LEU A 101 -9.68 3.78 1.84
N LEU A 102 -8.98 3.54 0.74
CA LEU A 102 -7.88 4.40 0.31
C LEU A 102 -8.26 5.31 -0.85
N GLU A 103 -9.08 4.84 -1.78
CA GLU A 103 -9.32 5.59 -3.01
C GLU A 103 -10.79 5.94 -3.17
N ASP A 104 -11.06 6.97 -3.97
CA ASP A 104 -12.40 7.36 -4.37
C ASP A 104 -12.40 7.73 -5.86
N PRO A 105 -13.58 8.01 -6.46
CA PRO A 105 -13.65 8.32 -7.88
C PRO A 105 -12.80 9.51 -8.34
N THR A 106 -12.47 10.43 -7.44
CA THR A 106 -11.66 11.62 -7.75
C THR A 106 -10.19 11.44 -7.39
N ALA A 107 -9.86 10.41 -6.65
CA ALA A 107 -8.49 10.16 -6.20
C ALA A 107 -8.16 8.67 -6.31
N PRO A 108 -7.97 8.15 -7.53
CA PRO A 108 -7.60 6.75 -7.71
C PRO A 108 -6.18 6.49 -7.18
N LEU A 109 -5.93 5.25 -6.77
CA LEU A 109 -4.60 4.85 -6.30
C LEU A 109 -3.70 4.56 -7.50
N ASP A 110 -3.29 5.60 -8.19
CA ASP A 110 -2.33 5.50 -9.28
C ASP A 110 -0.90 5.80 -8.85
N LYS A 111 -0.73 6.56 -7.77
CA LYS A 111 0.57 6.93 -7.21
C LYS A 111 0.52 6.92 -5.70
N LEU A 112 1.68 6.66 -5.11
CA LEU A 112 1.92 6.88 -3.69
C LEU A 112 2.99 7.95 -3.55
N LEU A 113 2.73 8.94 -2.71
CA LEU A 113 3.68 9.99 -2.37
C LEU A 113 4.08 9.77 -0.92
N ILE A 114 5.32 9.33 -0.71
CA ILE A 114 5.80 8.91 0.61
C ILE A 114 6.79 9.94 1.13
N THR A 115 6.51 10.46 2.32
CA THR A 115 7.36 11.44 2.99
C THR A 115 7.96 10.79 4.23
N ASN A 116 9.28 10.84 4.33
CA ASN A 116 10.03 10.23 5.42
C ASN A 116 10.77 11.29 6.21
N THR A 117 10.35 11.52 7.44
CA THR A 117 11.05 12.42 8.39
C THR A 117 11.45 11.65 9.64
N THR A 118 11.77 10.36 9.50
CA THR A 118 12.16 9.51 10.64
C THR A 118 13.59 9.71 11.10
N GLY A 119 14.40 10.41 10.31
CA GLY A 119 15.82 10.57 10.57
C GLY A 119 16.69 9.50 9.93
N GLN A 120 16.09 8.54 9.25
CA GLN A 120 16.80 7.44 8.56
C GLN A 120 16.08 7.11 7.26
N ASP A 121 16.85 6.67 6.25
CA ASP A 121 16.24 6.16 5.02
C ASP A 121 15.44 4.90 5.32
N VAL A 122 14.32 4.73 4.64
CA VAL A 122 13.49 3.52 4.76
C VAL A 122 13.33 2.86 3.41
N ILE A 123 13.13 1.54 3.44
CA ILE A 123 12.84 0.77 2.23
C ILE A 123 11.38 0.35 2.31
N VAL A 124 10.61 0.76 1.31
CA VAL A 124 9.19 0.45 1.22
C VAL A 124 8.99 -0.53 0.07
N GLU A 125 8.28 -1.62 0.36
CA GLU A 125 7.92 -2.61 -0.65
C GLU A 125 6.42 -2.54 -0.88
N ILE A 126 6.03 -2.49 -2.15
CA ILE A 126 4.63 -2.43 -2.56
C ILE A 126 4.37 -3.59 -3.50
N ILE A 127 3.34 -4.38 -3.20
CA ILE A 127 2.86 -5.42 -4.10
C ILE A 127 1.45 -5.02 -4.50
N VAL A 128 1.21 -4.90 -5.79
CA VAL A 128 -0.08 -4.50 -6.34
C VAL A 128 -0.50 -5.50 -7.41
N GLY A 129 -1.70 -6.03 -7.27
CA GLY A 129 -2.34 -6.86 -8.29
C GLY A 129 -3.57 -6.17 -8.83
N ARG A 130 -3.74 -6.20 -10.15
CA ARG A 130 -4.79 -5.43 -10.80
C ARG A 130 -5.41 -6.18 -11.97
N THR A 131 -6.61 -5.77 -12.34
CA THR A 131 -7.25 -6.26 -13.55
C THR A 131 -6.77 -5.46 -14.76
N ALA A 132 -6.82 -6.07 -15.93
CA ALA A 132 -6.67 -5.36 -17.18
C ALA A 132 -7.86 -4.42 -17.38
N VAL A 133 -7.70 -3.46 -18.23
CA VAL A 133 -8.74 -2.50 -18.54
C VAL A 133 -9.95 -3.18 -19.19
#